data_9621099a7ab0841e88f7621115572818
#
_entry.id   9621099a7ab0841e88f7621115572818
#
_cell.length_a   1.000
_cell.length_b   1.000
_cell.length_c   1.000
_cell.angle_alpha   90.00
_cell.angle_beta   90.00
_cell.angle_gamma   90.00
#
_symmetry.space_group_name_H-M   'P 1'
#
loop_
_entity.id
_entity.type
_entity.pdbx_description
1 polymer ?
#
loop_
_entity_poly.entity_id
_entity_poly.type
_entity_poly.pdbx_seq_one_letter_code
_entity_poly.pdbx_strand_id
1 'polypeptide(L)'
;MKIIVGIDLGTTNSEISCLRTEGRPEVIPVEGETIMPSCVGIDHEGRLMVGRTAKNQMVANPEQTILSIKRRMGEKITLPLGDKAFSPEEISSFILGKLKSAAETYLGQKVEKAVITVPAYFDDAQRQATREAGILAGLDVVRIINEPTAAALAYEAGREEKQRILIYDLGGGTFDASLVEMENGIVEVRSSHGDTHLGGDDFDRLLSDHVALPFKKKYGIDLKSDLKAANRLWVAVEKAKRTLSDRPFATIREEFIVGDRHLDVEISREEYEEMIRPLLRKTMIAVHSCLKDAMFLPKAIDKIILVGGSTRTPLVARMLEDDMGIEPHHEINPDLIVAMGAAIQGAAMSGAKTKAILVDITPYTFGTRAIGEYQGRMTSDVYVPVIKRNSALPVGKEELFYTNYDNQQDILVEIFQGDEPLASENIFIGNFWIKGLSKAKAGNLILLNLELDVNGILKVTAKEKATGLARTVTMDTANKGTGTNLEEKRSNI
;
A
#
# COMPACT_ATOMS: atom_id res chain seq x y z
N MET A 1 11.10 26.01 12.28
CA MET A 1 10.58 25.25 11.11
C MET A 1 9.33 24.50 11.55
N LYS A 2 8.28 24.43 10.72
CA LYS A 2 7.16 23.55 11.04
C LYS A 2 7.62 22.10 10.85
N ILE A 3 7.42 21.26 11.85
CA ILE A 3 7.78 19.83 11.77
C ILE A 3 6.82 19.16 10.78
N ILE A 4 7.38 18.37 9.87
CA ILE A 4 6.65 17.42 9.01
C ILE A 4 6.96 16.04 9.55
N VAL A 5 5.92 15.33 10.00
CA VAL A 5 6.08 13.96 10.49
C VAL A 5 6.04 12.96 9.35
N GLY A 6 6.73 11.82 9.53
CA GLY A 6 6.61 10.66 8.66
C GLY A 6 5.71 9.63 9.32
N ILE A 7 4.74 9.12 8.58
CA ILE A 7 3.80 8.11 9.06
C ILE A 7 3.85 6.90 8.16
N ASP A 8 4.07 5.75 8.75
CA ASP A 8 3.78 4.46 8.13
C ASP A 8 2.38 4.02 8.56
N LEU A 9 1.44 4.04 7.61
CA LEU A 9 0.09 3.53 7.80
C LEU A 9 0.06 2.06 7.35
N GLY A 10 0.49 1.15 8.22
CA GLY A 10 0.57 -0.27 7.90
C GLY A 10 -0.76 -1.02 8.01
N THR A 11 -0.85 -2.21 7.39
CA THR A 11 -2.04 -3.09 7.46
C THR A 11 -2.31 -3.56 8.89
N THR A 12 -1.28 -4.03 9.58
CA THR A 12 -1.39 -4.60 10.92
C THR A 12 -0.96 -3.64 12.01
N ASN A 13 0.07 -2.86 11.74
CA ASN A 13 0.65 -1.88 12.65
C ASN A 13 0.91 -0.57 11.91
N SER A 14 0.93 0.53 12.66
CA SER A 14 1.26 1.87 12.14
C SER A 14 2.22 2.58 13.08
N GLU A 15 3.12 3.37 12.52
CA GLU A 15 4.18 4.08 13.22
C GLU A 15 4.26 5.54 12.77
N ILE A 16 4.76 6.38 13.66
CA ILE A 16 5.00 7.80 13.39
C ILE A 16 6.41 8.19 13.82
N SER A 17 7.07 8.98 13.00
CA SER A 17 8.45 9.42 13.22
C SER A 17 8.61 10.91 12.88
N CYS A 18 9.63 11.54 13.46
CA CYS A 18 10.07 12.88 13.09
C CYS A 18 11.59 12.95 12.98
N LEU A 19 12.10 13.96 12.27
CA LEU A 19 13.53 14.23 12.26
C LEU A 19 13.87 15.24 13.36
N ARG A 20 14.77 14.88 14.27
CA ARG A 20 15.30 15.79 15.29
C ARG A 20 16.32 16.76 14.70
N THR A 21 16.62 17.82 15.45
CA THR A 21 17.60 18.85 15.08
C THR A 21 19.00 18.32 14.77
N GLU A 22 19.34 17.14 15.27
CA GLU A 22 20.61 16.42 15.00
C GLU A 22 20.63 15.65 13.67
N GLY A 23 19.54 15.69 12.89
CA GLY A 23 19.45 15.03 11.59
C GLY A 23 19.18 13.52 11.66
N ARG A 24 18.82 12.98 12.84
CA ARG A 24 18.44 11.58 13.02
C ARG A 24 16.94 11.41 13.12
N PRO A 25 16.35 10.45 12.39
CA PRO A 25 14.94 10.13 12.54
C PRO A 25 14.70 9.45 13.90
N GLU A 26 13.61 9.84 14.55
CA GLU A 26 13.17 9.30 15.84
C GLU A 26 11.72 8.84 15.74
N VAL A 27 11.45 7.60 16.11
CA VAL A 27 10.11 7.05 16.19
C VAL A 27 9.43 7.56 17.45
N ILE A 28 8.23 8.13 17.29
CA ILE A 28 7.45 8.71 18.38
C ILE A 28 6.60 7.60 19.02
N PRO A 29 6.71 7.37 20.33
CA PRO A 29 5.91 6.35 20.99
C PRO A 29 4.43 6.76 21.09
N VAL A 30 3.55 5.80 20.86
CA VAL A 30 2.11 5.90 21.08
C VAL A 30 1.76 5.05 22.31
N GLU A 31 1.28 5.68 23.37
CA GLU A 31 0.98 5.00 24.65
C GLU A 31 2.16 4.17 25.22
N GLY A 32 3.41 4.65 24.98
CA GLY A 32 4.64 4.02 25.44
C GLY A 32 5.24 2.95 24.52
N GLU A 33 4.57 2.62 23.42
CA GLU A 33 4.99 1.64 22.43
C GLU A 33 5.39 2.33 21.12
N THR A 34 6.46 1.86 20.47
CA THR A 34 6.89 2.41 19.16
C THR A 34 6.05 1.92 17.99
N ILE A 35 5.26 0.88 18.19
CA ILE A 35 4.42 0.23 17.19
C ILE A 35 2.97 0.23 17.70
N MET A 36 2.06 0.87 16.96
CA MET A 36 0.64 0.91 17.28
C MET A 36 -0.15 -0.04 16.37
N PRO A 37 -0.98 -0.97 16.90
CA PRO A 37 -1.85 -1.77 16.06
C PRO A 37 -2.80 -0.91 15.20
N SER A 38 -2.92 -1.23 13.91
CA SER A 38 -3.87 -0.59 12.99
C SER A 38 -5.28 -1.18 13.20
N CYS A 39 -5.82 -0.89 14.37
CA CYS A 39 -7.08 -1.43 14.85
C CYS A 39 -7.98 -0.31 15.35
N VAL A 40 -9.26 -0.35 14.95
CA VAL A 40 -10.28 0.62 15.35
C VAL A 40 -11.47 -0.12 15.92
N GLY A 41 -12.04 0.36 17.00
CA GLY A 41 -13.20 -0.24 17.62
C GLY A 41 -14.06 0.78 18.36
N ILE A 42 -15.25 0.35 18.77
CA ILE A 42 -16.16 1.10 19.63
C ILE A 42 -16.45 0.28 20.88
N ASP A 43 -16.35 0.90 22.04
CA ASP A 43 -16.68 0.25 23.30
C ASP A 43 -18.19 0.20 23.55
N HIS A 44 -18.59 -0.43 24.67
CA HIS A 44 -19.99 -0.57 25.06
C HIS A 44 -20.69 0.76 25.40
N GLU A 45 -19.94 1.85 25.59
CA GLU A 45 -20.45 3.20 25.83
C GLU A 45 -20.51 4.04 24.53
N GLY A 46 -20.15 3.44 23.37
CA GLY A 46 -20.13 4.13 22.08
C GLY A 46 -18.86 4.97 21.85
N ARG A 47 -17.82 4.82 22.67
CA ARG A 47 -16.57 5.61 22.55
C ARG A 47 -15.62 4.94 21.56
N LEU A 48 -15.06 5.75 20.67
CA LEU A 48 -14.06 5.30 19.71
C LEU A 48 -12.77 4.88 20.43
N MET A 49 -12.28 3.70 20.08
CA MET A 49 -10.99 3.17 20.50
C MET A 49 -10.10 2.92 19.31
N VAL A 50 -8.80 3.24 19.43
CA VAL A 50 -7.80 3.05 18.38
C VAL A 50 -6.55 2.45 18.97
N GLY A 51 -5.90 1.57 18.21
CA GLY A 51 -4.64 0.96 18.59
C GLY A 51 -4.78 -0.22 19.54
N ARG A 52 -3.95 -0.27 20.57
CA ARG A 52 -3.87 -1.40 21.52
C ARG A 52 -5.21 -1.67 22.23
N THR A 53 -5.89 -0.62 22.64
CA THR A 53 -7.18 -0.74 23.33
C THR A 53 -8.25 -1.37 22.46
N ALA A 54 -8.32 -0.98 21.18
CA ALA A 54 -9.22 -1.58 20.20
C ALA A 54 -8.84 -3.06 19.94
N LYS A 55 -7.54 -3.36 19.79
CA LYS A 55 -7.06 -4.74 19.58
C LYS A 55 -7.40 -5.65 20.78
N ASN A 56 -7.28 -5.14 22.00
CA ASN A 56 -7.58 -5.92 23.21
C ASN A 56 -9.05 -6.29 23.34
N GLN A 57 -9.98 -5.45 22.89
CA GLN A 57 -11.41 -5.76 22.93
C GLN A 57 -11.87 -6.73 21.83
N MET A 58 -11.09 -6.95 20.80
CA MET A 58 -11.46 -7.73 19.62
C MET A 58 -12.06 -9.10 19.93
N VAL A 59 -11.54 -9.76 20.96
CA VAL A 59 -12.04 -11.07 21.39
C VAL A 59 -13.41 -10.96 22.08
N ALA A 60 -13.62 -9.90 22.87
CA ALA A 60 -14.87 -9.69 23.62
C ALA A 60 -15.97 -9.10 22.71
N ASN A 61 -15.61 -8.13 21.87
CA ASN A 61 -16.51 -7.39 21.00
C ASN A 61 -16.04 -7.41 19.52
N PRO A 62 -16.04 -8.58 18.88
CA PRO A 62 -15.53 -8.73 17.53
C PRO A 62 -16.32 -7.92 16.49
N GLU A 63 -17.64 -7.77 16.65
CA GLU A 63 -18.52 -7.02 15.75
C GLU A 63 -18.28 -5.50 15.81
N GLN A 64 -17.64 -5.04 16.88
CA GLN A 64 -17.34 -3.64 17.15
C GLN A 64 -15.85 -3.33 16.95
N THR A 65 -15.12 -4.15 16.19
CA THR A 65 -13.68 -4.01 16.01
C THR A 65 -13.28 -4.30 14.57
N ILE A 66 -12.54 -3.39 13.96
CA ILE A 66 -12.07 -3.48 12.56
C ILE A 66 -10.54 -3.58 12.57
N LEU A 67 -10.03 -4.57 11.85
CA LEU A 67 -8.61 -4.82 11.57
C LEU A 67 -8.33 -4.72 10.08
N SER A 68 -7.05 -4.58 9.74
CA SER A 68 -6.51 -4.70 8.36
C SER A 68 -7.24 -3.82 7.34
N ILE A 69 -7.74 -2.66 7.77
CA ILE A 69 -8.54 -1.76 6.92
C ILE A 69 -7.79 -1.29 5.67
N LYS A 70 -6.45 -1.21 5.74
CA LYS A 70 -5.59 -0.83 4.61
C LYS A 70 -5.81 -1.71 3.37
N ARG A 71 -6.18 -2.99 3.55
CA ARG A 71 -6.49 -3.92 2.44
C ARG A 71 -7.78 -3.56 1.69
N ARG A 72 -8.60 -2.66 2.24
CA ARG A 72 -9.86 -2.20 1.67
C ARG A 72 -9.78 -0.76 1.13
N MET A 73 -8.60 -0.13 1.21
CA MET A 73 -8.39 1.24 0.70
C MET A 73 -8.71 1.32 -0.79
N GLY A 74 -9.43 2.39 -1.18
CA GLY A 74 -9.90 2.59 -2.56
C GLY A 74 -11.17 1.83 -2.92
N GLU A 75 -11.66 0.90 -2.08
CA GLU A 75 -12.92 0.21 -2.30
C GLU A 75 -14.12 1.11 -1.94
N LYS A 76 -15.16 1.07 -2.75
CA LYS A 76 -16.41 1.83 -2.52
C LYS A 76 -17.37 1.05 -1.63
N ILE A 77 -16.99 0.90 -0.37
CA ILE A 77 -17.76 0.18 0.64
C ILE A 77 -17.88 1.01 1.91
N THR A 78 -18.81 0.63 2.74
CA THR A 78 -18.90 1.08 4.14
C THR A 78 -18.92 -0.13 5.06
N LEU A 79 -18.28 0.02 6.21
CA LEU A 79 -18.16 -1.00 7.25
C LEU A 79 -18.91 -0.54 8.49
N PRO A 80 -19.81 -1.38 9.05
CA PRO A 80 -20.52 -1.02 10.27
C PRO A 80 -19.55 -0.95 11.45
N LEU A 81 -19.67 0.09 12.26
CA LEU A 81 -18.93 0.26 13.50
C LEU A 81 -19.79 1.07 14.48
N GLY A 82 -20.29 0.43 15.54
CA GLY A 82 -21.33 0.99 16.38
C GLY A 82 -22.65 1.18 15.62
N ASP A 83 -23.28 2.32 15.82
CA ASP A 83 -24.54 2.72 15.16
C ASP A 83 -24.33 3.39 13.80
N LYS A 84 -23.06 3.50 13.37
CA LYS A 84 -22.68 4.15 12.12
C LYS A 84 -22.00 3.17 11.17
N ALA A 85 -21.85 3.60 9.91
CA ALA A 85 -21.04 2.90 8.91
C ALA A 85 -20.01 3.88 8.34
N PHE A 86 -18.77 3.42 8.19
CA PHE A 86 -17.64 4.23 7.78
C PHE A 86 -16.95 3.64 6.56
N SER A 87 -16.44 4.50 5.69
CA SER A 87 -15.59 4.10 4.58
C SER A 87 -14.19 3.68 5.08
N PRO A 88 -13.41 2.96 4.27
CA PRO A 88 -12.04 2.62 4.63
C PRO A 88 -11.17 3.84 4.96
N GLU A 89 -11.36 4.96 4.26
CA GLU A 89 -10.65 6.22 4.49
C GLU A 89 -11.01 6.82 5.85
N GLU A 90 -12.30 6.82 6.22
CA GLU A 90 -12.76 7.33 7.51
C GLU A 90 -12.20 6.48 8.66
N ILE A 91 -12.19 5.14 8.53
CA ILE A 91 -11.58 4.26 9.54
C ILE A 91 -10.07 4.48 9.64
N SER A 92 -9.39 4.62 8.51
CA SER A 92 -7.95 4.91 8.48
C SER A 92 -7.63 6.27 9.07
N SER A 93 -8.54 7.25 8.94
CA SER A 93 -8.37 8.58 9.54
C SER A 93 -8.34 8.55 11.06
N PHE A 94 -9.06 7.62 11.71
CA PHE A 94 -9.00 7.44 13.16
C PHE A 94 -7.60 6.96 13.60
N ILE A 95 -6.98 6.05 12.84
CA ILE A 95 -5.61 5.59 13.08
C ILE A 95 -4.64 6.76 12.96
N LEU A 96 -4.72 7.52 11.86
CA LEU A 96 -3.88 8.69 11.62
C LEU A 96 -4.09 9.80 12.66
N GLY A 97 -5.33 10.02 13.10
CA GLY A 97 -5.67 10.97 14.16
C GLY A 97 -5.04 10.60 15.51
N LYS A 98 -5.02 9.31 15.86
CA LYS A 98 -4.36 8.82 17.08
C LYS A 98 -2.86 9.03 17.02
N LEU A 99 -2.20 8.72 15.88
CA LEU A 99 -0.77 8.94 15.66
C LEU A 99 -0.43 10.43 15.74
N LYS A 100 -1.23 11.29 15.10
CA LYS A 100 -1.08 12.75 15.16
C LYS A 100 -1.15 13.25 16.60
N SER A 101 -2.18 12.86 17.36
CA SER A 101 -2.35 13.29 18.75
C SER A 101 -1.19 12.85 19.65
N ALA A 102 -0.66 11.64 19.42
CA ALA A 102 0.54 11.16 20.12
C ALA A 102 1.76 12.02 19.77
N ALA A 103 1.95 12.36 18.49
CA ALA A 103 3.03 13.22 18.05
C ALA A 103 2.91 14.64 18.62
N GLU A 104 1.72 15.24 18.66
CA GLU A 104 1.48 16.54 19.26
C GLU A 104 1.81 16.56 20.75
N THR A 105 1.42 15.52 21.48
CA THR A 105 1.74 15.34 22.90
C THR A 105 3.25 15.21 23.11
N TYR A 106 3.90 14.37 22.31
CA TYR A 106 5.34 14.10 22.42
C TYR A 106 6.21 15.31 22.08
N LEU A 107 5.83 16.07 21.05
CA LEU A 107 6.55 17.23 20.57
C LEU A 107 6.19 18.53 21.30
N GLY A 108 5.09 18.55 22.08
CA GLY A 108 4.60 19.74 22.76
C GLY A 108 4.11 20.84 21.82
N GLN A 109 3.76 20.50 20.57
CA GLN A 109 3.28 21.45 19.57
C GLN A 109 2.33 20.78 18.57
N LYS A 110 1.57 21.60 17.83
CA LYS A 110 0.67 21.09 16.79
C LYS A 110 1.44 20.45 15.63
N VAL A 111 0.92 19.34 15.13
CA VAL A 111 1.38 18.64 13.94
C VAL A 111 0.37 18.87 12.82
N GLU A 112 0.74 19.69 11.85
CA GLU A 112 -0.14 20.08 10.75
C GLU A 112 0.17 19.30 9.46
N LYS A 113 1.42 18.85 9.27
CA LYS A 113 1.90 18.28 8.01
C LYS A 113 2.46 16.88 8.19
N ALA A 114 2.19 16.02 7.21
CA ALA A 114 2.71 14.66 7.19
C ALA A 114 3.16 14.22 5.79
N VAL A 115 4.17 13.34 5.78
CA VAL A 115 4.45 12.40 4.69
C VAL A 115 3.86 11.06 5.11
N ILE A 116 3.01 10.45 4.28
CA ILE A 116 2.38 9.15 4.58
C ILE A 116 2.87 8.13 3.56
N THR A 117 3.17 6.91 4.02
CA THR A 117 3.64 5.85 3.15
C THR A 117 2.50 4.99 2.62
N VAL A 118 2.73 4.41 1.44
CA VAL A 118 1.86 3.43 0.81
C VAL A 118 2.71 2.32 0.20
N PRO A 119 2.18 1.09 0.05
CA PRO A 119 2.82 0.06 -0.76
C PRO A 119 3.17 0.60 -2.15
N ALA A 120 4.31 0.18 -2.70
CA ALA A 120 4.71 0.64 -4.03
C ALA A 120 3.67 0.26 -5.09
N TYR A 121 3.04 -0.89 -4.93
CA TYR A 121 2.06 -1.46 -5.85
C TYR A 121 0.61 -1.02 -5.59
N PHE A 122 0.40 0.04 -4.78
CA PHE A 122 -0.91 0.68 -4.67
C PHE A 122 -1.29 1.39 -5.96
N ASP A 123 -2.53 1.17 -6.40
CA ASP A 123 -3.11 1.87 -7.54
C ASP A 123 -3.49 3.32 -7.19
N ASP A 124 -3.94 4.09 -8.19
CA ASP A 124 -4.31 5.50 -8.02
C ASP A 124 -5.44 5.66 -6.98
N ALA A 125 -6.47 4.78 -7.00
CA ALA A 125 -7.59 4.85 -6.05
C ALA A 125 -7.12 4.65 -4.60
N GLN A 126 -6.22 3.71 -4.37
CA GLN A 126 -5.67 3.41 -3.05
C GLN A 126 -4.78 4.55 -2.52
N ARG A 127 -3.99 5.19 -3.40
CA ARG A 127 -3.16 6.37 -3.06
C ARG A 127 -4.02 7.57 -2.70
N GLN A 128 -5.06 7.85 -3.49
CA GLN A 128 -6.02 8.92 -3.22
C GLN A 128 -6.76 8.69 -1.90
N ALA A 129 -7.26 7.48 -1.66
CA ALA A 129 -7.91 7.10 -0.42
C ALA A 129 -7.00 7.30 0.81
N THR A 130 -5.71 6.96 0.68
CA THR A 130 -4.73 7.19 1.76
C THR A 130 -4.52 8.68 2.02
N ARG A 131 -4.43 9.49 0.97
CA ARG A 131 -4.33 10.94 1.09
C ARG A 131 -5.58 11.54 1.75
N GLU A 132 -6.77 11.08 1.34
CA GLU A 132 -8.05 11.51 1.90
C GLU A 132 -8.12 11.17 3.40
N ALA A 133 -7.72 9.97 3.81
CA ALA A 133 -7.66 9.58 5.22
C ALA A 133 -6.78 10.54 6.05
N GLY A 134 -5.65 10.98 5.50
CA GLY A 134 -4.79 11.98 6.14
C GLY A 134 -5.47 13.34 6.29
N ILE A 135 -6.17 13.80 5.26
CA ILE A 135 -6.93 15.07 5.29
C ILE A 135 -8.08 15.00 6.31
N LEU A 136 -8.79 13.86 6.39
CA LEU A 136 -9.84 13.62 7.37
C LEU A 136 -9.29 13.62 8.79
N ALA A 137 -8.08 13.11 9.02
CA ALA A 137 -7.35 13.20 10.29
C ALA A 137 -6.85 14.63 10.64
N GLY A 138 -7.11 15.61 9.77
CA GLY A 138 -6.68 17.00 9.95
C GLY A 138 -5.19 17.21 9.69
N LEU A 139 -4.59 16.43 8.78
CA LEU A 139 -3.22 16.57 8.30
C LEU A 139 -3.20 17.18 6.89
N ASP A 140 -2.29 18.10 6.65
CA ASP A 140 -1.87 18.50 5.31
C ASP A 140 -0.89 17.43 4.81
N VAL A 141 -1.37 16.52 3.96
CA VAL A 141 -0.56 15.43 3.39
C VAL A 141 0.30 16.01 2.27
N VAL A 142 1.51 16.43 2.63
CA VAL A 142 2.44 17.10 1.70
C VAL A 142 3.05 16.14 0.69
N ARG A 143 3.12 14.85 1.01
CA ARG A 143 3.57 13.79 0.09
C ARG A 143 3.03 12.42 0.48
N ILE A 144 2.69 11.63 -0.53
CA ILE A 144 2.58 10.17 -0.47
C ILE A 144 3.89 9.59 -1.00
N ILE A 145 4.51 8.65 -0.27
CA ILE A 145 5.77 8.02 -0.66
C ILE A 145 5.63 6.49 -0.60
N ASN A 146 6.31 5.78 -1.49
CA ASN A 146 6.29 4.31 -1.46
C ASN A 146 7.07 3.76 -0.25
N GLU A 147 6.55 2.73 0.41
CA GLU A 147 7.17 2.08 1.58
C GLU A 147 8.62 1.65 1.33
N PRO A 148 8.94 0.90 0.25
CA PRO A 148 10.33 0.53 -0.02
C PRO A 148 11.22 1.75 -0.30
N THR A 149 10.68 2.79 -0.89
CA THR A 149 11.42 4.04 -1.14
C THR A 149 11.74 4.76 0.18
N ALA A 150 10.79 4.80 1.10
CA ALA A 150 11.02 5.33 2.45
C ALA A 150 12.08 4.49 3.19
N ALA A 151 11.99 3.17 3.13
CA ALA A 151 13.00 2.29 3.73
C ALA A 151 14.40 2.56 3.17
N ALA A 152 14.53 2.76 1.85
CA ALA A 152 15.78 3.11 1.20
C ALA A 152 16.37 4.43 1.72
N LEU A 153 15.55 5.47 1.88
CA LEU A 153 15.99 6.76 2.43
C LEU A 153 16.55 6.63 3.86
N ALA A 154 15.90 5.82 4.69
CA ALA A 154 16.38 5.60 6.06
C ALA A 154 17.67 4.79 6.08
N TYR A 155 17.84 3.87 5.13
CA TYR A 155 19.06 3.06 5.00
C TYR A 155 20.26 3.90 4.48
N GLU A 156 20.03 4.80 3.52
CA GLU A 156 21.05 5.64 2.87
C GLU A 156 21.65 6.70 3.81
N ALA A 157 20.97 7.06 4.91
CA ALA A 157 21.35 8.17 5.77
C ALA A 157 22.84 8.10 6.21
N GLY A 158 23.76 8.65 5.38
CA GLY A 158 25.20 8.78 5.66
C GLY A 158 26.14 7.90 4.82
N ARG A 159 25.67 7.23 3.79
CA ARG A 159 26.49 6.37 2.90
C ARG A 159 26.82 7.11 1.58
N GLU A 160 28.04 6.94 1.07
CA GLU A 160 28.51 7.60 -0.16
C GLU A 160 28.80 6.61 -1.30
N GLU A 161 28.84 5.32 -1.02
CA GLU A 161 29.19 4.29 -2.00
C GLU A 161 28.00 3.92 -2.88
N LYS A 162 28.27 3.65 -4.17
CA LYS A 162 27.27 3.12 -5.08
C LYS A 162 26.83 1.72 -4.63
N GLN A 163 25.52 1.53 -4.42
CA GLN A 163 24.91 0.26 -4.04
C GLN A 163 23.64 -0.01 -4.81
N ARG A 164 23.44 -1.27 -5.16
CA ARG A 164 22.19 -1.82 -5.70
C ARG A 164 21.54 -2.69 -4.67
N ILE A 165 20.38 -2.29 -4.23
CA ILE A 165 19.69 -2.91 -3.10
C ILE A 165 18.35 -3.44 -3.55
N LEU A 166 18.09 -4.71 -3.22
CA LEU A 166 16.75 -5.28 -3.26
C LEU A 166 16.08 -5.02 -1.92
N ILE A 167 14.99 -4.27 -1.92
CA ILE A 167 14.12 -4.12 -0.77
C ILE A 167 12.99 -5.12 -0.92
N TYR A 168 12.89 -6.03 0.04
CA TYR A 168 11.87 -7.06 0.12
C TYR A 168 10.96 -6.72 1.30
N ASP A 169 9.80 -6.12 1.00
CA ASP A 169 8.84 -5.67 2.00
C ASP A 169 7.66 -6.64 2.06
N LEU A 170 7.59 -7.42 3.15
CA LEU A 170 6.51 -8.35 3.41
C LEU A 170 5.83 -7.98 4.74
N GLY A 171 4.76 -7.22 4.61
CA GLY A 171 3.95 -6.74 5.73
C GLY A 171 2.88 -7.74 6.18
N GLY A 172 1.87 -7.22 6.87
CA GLY A 172 0.70 -8.01 7.27
C GLY A 172 -0.25 -8.32 6.12
N GLY A 173 -0.39 -7.41 5.15
CA GLY A 173 -1.40 -7.54 4.09
C GLY A 173 -0.91 -7.31 2.68
N THR A 174 0.30 -6.79 2.50
CA THR A 174 0.89 -6.43 1.21
C THR A 174 2.31 -6.95 1.11
N PHE A 175 2.75 -7.17 -0.11
CA PHE A 175 4.11 -7.52 -0.47
C PHE A 175 4.61 -6.61 -1.58
N ASP A 176 5.82 -6.05 -1.43
CA ASP A 176 6.54 -5.31 -2.45
C ASP A 176 8.00 -5.78 -2.55
N ALA A 177 8.49 -5.95 -3.78
CA ALA A 177 9.89 -6.07 -4.10
C ALA A 177 10.31 -4.85 -4.93
N SER A 178 11.33 -4.12 -4.48
CA SER A 178 11.81 -2.93 -5.19
C SER A 178 13.33 -2.95 -5.31
N LEU A 179 13.81 -2.67 -6.52
CA LEU A 179 15.23 -2.48 -6.78
C LEU A 179 15.58 -1.00 -6.76
N VAL A 180 16.54 -0.66 -5.92
CA VAL A 180 16.98 0.70 -5.68
C VAL A 180 18.47 0.81 -5.96
N GLU A 181 18.85 1.81 -6.74
CA GLU A 181 20.23 2.22 -6.95
C GLU A 181 20.50 3.45 -6.08
N MET A 182 21.57 3.38 -5.28
CA MET A 182 22.00 4.47 -4.42
C MET A 182 23.40 4.90 -4.83
N GLU A 183 23.58 6.20 -5.06
CA GLU A 183 24.87 6.74 -5.42
C GLU A 183 24.96 8.24 -5.06
N ASN A 184 25.96 8.66 -4.30
CA ASN A 184 26.22 10.07 -3.97
C ASN A 184 25.02 10.81 -3.35
N GLY A 185 24.23 10.14 -2.52
CA GLY A 185 23.02 10.70 -1.91
C GLY A 185 21.79 10.70 -2.82
N ILE A 186 21.87 10.12 -4.01
CA ILE A 186 20.70 9.91 -4.89
C ILE A 186 20.16 8.51 -4.62
N VAL A 187 18.89 8.41 -4.33
CA VAL A 187 18.13 7.17 -4.16
C VAL A 187 17.19 7.06 -5.35
N GLU A 188 17.51 6.16 -6.28
CA GLU A 188 16.74 5.95 -7.50
C GLU A 188 16.09 4.57 -7.49
N VAL A 189 14.76 4.52 -7.53
CA VAL A 189 14.02 3.27 -7.72
C VAL A 189 14.09 2.89 -9.20
N ARG A 190 14.55 1.67 -9.49
CA ARG A 190 14.72 1.17 -10.88
C ARG A 190 13.53 0.36 -11.35
N SER A 191 12.96 -0.42 -10.46
CA SER A 191 11.78 -1.23 -10.72
C SER A 191 11.09 -1.61 -9.42
N SER A 192 9.79 -1.90 -9.50
CA SER A 192 9.00 -2.40 -8.37
C SER A 192 7.94 -3.37 -8.87
N HIS A 193 7.75 -4.47 -8.12
CA HIS A 193 6.69 -5.45 -8.31
C HIS A 193 6.13 -5.87 -6.97
N GLY A 194 4.83 -6.20 -6.91
CA GLY A 194 4.20 -6.56 -5.64
C GLY A 194 2.86 -7.26 -5.76
N ASP A 195 2.26 -7.53 -4.61
CA ASP A 195 0.92 -8.08 -4.46
C ASP A 195 0.24 -7.36 -3.28
N THR A 196 -0.82 -6.62 -3.56
CA THR A 196 -1.55 -5.82 -2.56
C THR A 196 -2.45 -6.67 -1.65
N HIS A 197 -2.49 -7.99 -1.86
CA HIS A 197 -3.32 -8.94 -1.12
C HIS A 197 -2.53 -10.16 -0.63
N LEU A 198 -1.22 -10.00 -0.38
CA LEU A 198 -0.34 -11.04 0.13
C LEU A 198 0.46 -10.54 1.33
N GLY A 199 0.35 -11.23 2.47
CA GLY A 199 1.08 -10.86 3.68
C GLY A 199 0.84 -11.81 4.85
N GLY A 200 1.22 -11.39 6.05
CA GLY A 200 1.11 -12.15 7.28
C GLY A 200 -0.31 -12.59 7.64
N ASP A 201 -1.33 -11.81 7.27
CA ASP A 201 -2.75 -12.14 7.48
C ASP A 201 -3.16 -13.38 6.66
N ASP A 202 -2.53 -13.58 5.47
CA ASP A 202 -2.76 -14.75 4.64
C ASP A 202 -2.10 -16.00 5.24
N PHE A 203 -0.96 -15.82 5.89
CA PHE A 203 -0.30 -16.89 6.66
C PHE A 203 -1.15 -17.28 7.88
N ASP A 204 -1.70 -16.31 8.62
CA ASP A 204 -2.60 -16.55 9.74
C ASP A 204 -3.86 -17.27 9.28
N ARG A 205 -4.41 -16.93 8.11
CA ARG A 205 -5.57 -17.62 7.54
C ARG A 205 -5.28 -19.08 7.24
N LEU A 206 -4.14 -19.39 6.60
CA LEU A 206 -3.74 -20.78 6.31
C LEU A 206 -3.57 -21.60 7.60
N LEU A 207 -2.91 -21.03 8.59
CA LEU A 207 -2.71 -21.70 9.88
C LEU A 207 -4.04 -21.86 10.64
N SER A 208 -4.92 -20.86 10.60
CA SER A 208 -6.27 -20.94 11.14
C SER A 208 -7.10 -22.08 10.50
N ASP A 209 -7.02 -22.19 9.16
CA ASP A 209 -7.71 -23.27 8.43
C ASP A 209 -7.16 -24.63 8.78
N HIS A 210 -5.85 -24.77 8.91
CA HIS A 210 -5.17 -25.99 9.30
C HIS A 210 -5.63 -26.47 10.69
N VAL A 211 -5.76 -25.56 11.64
CA VAL A 211 -6.17 -25.84 13.03
C VAL A 211 -7.67 -26.07 13.18
N ALA A 212 -8.50 -25.32 12.45
CA ALA A 212 -9.95 -25.43 12.52
C ALA A 212 -10.50 -26.74 11.91
N LEU A 213 -9.86 -27.26 10.86
CA LEU A 213 -10.34 -28.43 10.14
C LEU A 213 -10.37 -29.72 10.99
N PRO A 214 -9.32 -30.10 11.75
CA PRO A 214 -9.37 -31.23 12.69
C PRO A 214 -10.41 -31.05 13.78
N PHE A 215 -10.56 -29.83 14.31
CA PHE A 215 -11.57 -29.51 15.32
C PHE A 215 -12.99 -29.76 14.78
N LYS A 216 -13.27 -29.26 13.57
CA LYS A 216 -14.55 -29.50 12.88
C LYS A 216 -14.80 -30.97 12.63
N LYS A 217 -13.79 -31.74 12.20
CA LYS A 217 -13.92 -33.20 12.00
C LYS A 217 -14.22 -33.93 13.31
N LYS A 218 -13.60 -33.51 14.42
CA LYS A 218 -13.74 -34.16 15.72
C LYS A 218 -15.08 -33.87 16.40
N TYR A 219 -15.53 -32.61 16.34
CA TYR A 219 -16.67 -32.13 17.13
C TYR A 219 -17.90 -31.75 16.30
N GLY A 220 -17.79 -31.73 14.95
CA GLY A 220 -18.86 -31.27 14.05
C GLY A 220 -19.09 -29.74 14.11
N ILE A 221 -18.23 -28.98 14.79
CA ILE A 221 -18.38 -27.55 15.02
C ILE A 221 -17.37 -26.78 14.16
N ASP A 222 -17.84 -25.82 13.38
CA ASP A 222 -16.99 -24.91 12.60
C ASP A 222 -16.66 -23.68 13.43
N LEU A 223 -15.40 -23.55 13.85
CA LEU A 223 -14.93 -22.41 14.65
C LEU A 223 -15.10 -21.07 13.92
N LYS A 224 -15.16 -21.07 12.59
CA LYS A 224 -15.31 -19.85 11.79
C LYS A 224 -16.77 -19.36 11.72
N SER A 225 -17.75 -20.19 12.05
CA SER A 225 -19.16 -19.80 12.07
C SER A 225 -19.56 -19.04 13.34
N ASP A 226 -18.75 -19.13 14.41
CA ASP A 226 -18.90 -18.34 15.62
C ASP A 226 -17.84 -17.21 15.64
N LEU A 227 -18.29 -15.97 15.57
CA LEU A 227 -17.40 -14.82 15.45
C LEU A 227 -16.44 -14.68 16.64
N LYS A 228 -16.87 -15.03 17.86
CA LYS A 228 -16.00 -15.00 19.05
C LYS A 228 -14.95 -16.10 18.98
N ALA A 229 -15.35 -17.32 18.63
CA ALA A 229 -14.42 -18.42 18.47
C ALA A 229 -13.40 -18.14 17.32
N ALA A 230 -13.88 -17.60 16.21
CA ALA A 230 -13.03 -17.22 15.08
C ALA A 230 -11.96 -16.18 15.47
N ASN A 231 -12.35 -15.13 16.22
CA ASN A 231 -11.39 -14.12 16.67
C ASN A 231 -10.41 -14.63 17.73
N ARG A 232 -10.87 -15.48 18.65
CA ARG A 232 -9.99 -16.14 19.63
C ARG A 232 -8.96 -17.03 18.91
N LEU A 233 -9.42 -17.82 17.93
CA LEU A 233 -8.54 -18.62 17.09
C LEU A 233 -7.53 -17.75 16.34
N TRP A 234 -7.98 -16.62 15.75
CA TRP A 234 -7.12 -15.68 15.04
C TRP A 234 -5.99 -15.13 15.92
N VAL A 235 -6.31 -14.68 17.14
CA VAL A 235 -5.32 -14.17 18.10
C VAL A 235 -4.32 -15.26 18.50
N ALA A 236 -4.80 -16.47 18.76
CA ALA A 236 -3.95 -17.59 19.15
C ALA A 236 -3.01 -18.02 17.98
N VAL A 237 -3.52 -17.99 16.76
CA VAL A 237 -2.78 -18.30 15.54
C VAL A 237 -1.71 -17.23 15.23
N GLU A 238 -2.04 -15.92 15.32
CA GLU A 238 -1.07 -14.85 15.15
C GLU A 238 0.08 -14.97 16.17
N LYS A 239 -0.26 -15.30 17.42
CA LYS A 239 0.73 -15.54 18.48
C LYS A 239 1.61 -16.75 18.17
N ALA A 240 1.03 -17.84 17.71
CA ALA A 240 1.78 -19.05 17.31
C ALA A 240 2.72 -18.77 16.13
N LYS A 241 2.23 -18.08 15.07
CA LYS A 241 3.04 -17.64 13.95
C LYS A 241 4.27 -16.86 14.40
N ARG A 242 4.10 -15.87 15.29
CA ARG A 242 5.22 -15.10 15.84
C ARG A 242 6.18 -15.98 16.65
N THR A 243 5.67 -16.91 17.44
CA THR A 243 6.50 -17.85 18.21
C THR A 243 7.33 -18.73 17.28
N LEU A 244 6.78 -19.18 16.14
CA LEU A 244 7.47 -20.01 15.16
C LEU A 244 8.59 -19.27 14.42
N SER A 245 8.66 -17.94 14.46
CA SER A 245 9.81 -17.19 13.97
C SER A 245 11.06 -17.44 14.82
N ASP A 246 10.89 -17.61 16.14
CA ASP A 246 12.01 -17.76 17.08
C ASP A 246 12.19 -19.21 17.58
N ARG A 247 11.09 -20.00 17.63
CA ARG A 247 11.08 -21.34 18.23
C ARG A 247 10.66 -22.41 17.20
N PRO A 248 11.15 -23.67 17.35
CA PRO A 248 10.80 -24.75 16.43
C PRO A 248 9.38 -25.26 16.55
N PHE A 249 8.71 -24.99 17.70
CA PHE A 249 7.32 -25.40 17.96
C PHE A 249 6.54 -24.26 18.60
N ALA A 250 5.23 -24.24 18.36
CA ALA A 250 4.29 -23.36 19.03
C ALA A 250 3.01 -24.14 19.39
N THR A 251 2.41 -23.80 20.52
CA THR A 251 1.12 -24.36 20.97
C THR A 251 0.02 -23.33 20.75
N ILE A 252 -1.04 -23.73 20.04
CA ILE A 252 -2.28 -22.99 19.86
C ILE A 252 -3.29 -23.57 20.85
N ARG A 253 -3.47 -22.88 21.98
CA ARG A 253 -4.36 -23.34 23.06
C ARG A 253 -5.41 -22.30 23.37
N GLU A 254 -6.68 -22.72 23.33
CA GLU A 254 -7.83 -21.90 23.73
C GLU A 254 -8.80 -22.76 24.56
N GLU A 255 -8.93 -22.42 25.82
CA GLU A 255 -9.88 -23.09 26.73
C GLU A 255 -11.31 -22.59 26.45
N PHE A 256 -12.28 -23.51 26.44
CA PHE A 256 -13.68 -23.18 26.18
C PHE A 256 -13.89 -22.31 24.93
N ILE A 257 -13.23 -22.73 23.82
CA ILE A 257 -13.32 -21.98 22.57
C ILE A 257 -14.76 -21.95 22.03
N VAL A 258 -15.50 -23.06 22.19
CA VAL A 258 -16.94 -23.15 21.94
C VAL A 258 -17.55 -24.09 22.97
N GLY A 259 -18.49 -23.58 23.78
CA GLY A 259 -19.12 -24.36 24.85
C GLY A 259 -18.09 -24.94 25.81
N ASP A 260 -18.14 -26.27 26.02
CA ASP A 260 -17.21 -27.02 26.89
C ASP A 260 -15.98 -27.58 26.13
N ARG A 261 -15.81 -27.19 24.88
CA ARG A 261 -14.72 -27.69 24.01
C ARG A 261 -13.50 -26.80 24.11
N HIS A 262 -12.33 -27.44 24.14
CA HIS A 262 -11.02 -26.80 24.18
C HIS A 262 -10.30 -27.06 22.87
N LEU A 263 -9.51 -26.09 22.44
CA LEU A 263 -8.53 -26.22 21.36
C LEU A 263 -7.15 -26.37 22.02
N ASP A 264 -6.40 -27.40 21.62
CA ASP A 264 -5.01 -27.61 22.04
C ASP A 264 -4.30 -28.34 20.90
N VAL A 265 -3.49 -27.59 20.14
CA VAL A 265 -2.79 -28.07 18.97
C VAL A 265 -1.35 -27.57 19.03
N GLU A 266 -0.39 -28.47 18.92
CA GLU A 266 1.01 -28.14 18.69
C GLU A 266 1.29 -28.14 17.20
N ILE A 267 2.05 -27.15 16.74
CA ILE A 267 2.48 -26.98 15.34
C ILE A 267 3.99 -26.79 15.30
N SER A 268 4.69 -27.46 14.41
CA SER A 268 6.10 -27.24 14.15
C SER A 268 6.31 -26.08 13.17
N ARG A 269 7.50 -25.46 13.22
CA ARG A 269 7.93 -24.48 12.22
C ARG A 269 7.96 -25.08 10.82
N GLU A 270 8.37 -26.32 10.68
CA GLU A 270 8.45 -27.01 9.39
C GLU A 270 7.05 -27.18 8.75
N GLU A 271 6.05 -27.63 9.51
CA GLU A 271 4.66 -27.73 9.06
C GLU A 271 4.10 -26.37 8.64
N TYR A 272 4.36 -25.32 9.45
CA TYR A 272 3.94 -23.96 9.15
C TYR A 272 4.62 -23.45 7.87
N GLU A 273 5.92 -23.60 7.74
CA GLU A 273 6.70 -23.16 6.58
C GLU A 273 6.25 -23.86 5.27
N GLU A 274 5.91 -25.15 5.33
CA GLU A 274 5.35 -25.84 4.17
C GLU A 274 3.98 -25.29 3.75
N MET A 275 3.13 -24.91 4.71
CA MET A 275 1.83 -24.29 4.40
C MET A 275 1.97 -22.95 3.69
N ILE A 276 2.91 -22.10 4.09
CA ILE A 276 3.08 -20.75 3.52
C ILE A 276 4.00 -20.73 2.30
N ARG A 277 4.76 -21.78 2.04
CA ARG A 277 5.73 -21.87 0.92
C ARG A 277 5.13 -21.52 -0.46
N PRO A 278 3.90 -21.93 -0.81
CA PRO A 278 3.27 -21.52 -2.07
C PRO A 278 3.05 -20.00 -2.18
N LEU A 279 2.76 -19.32 -1.07
CA LEU A 279 2.61 -17.87 -1.04
C LEU A 279 3.99 -17.18 -1.19
N LEU A 280 5.02 -17.69 -0.50
CA LEU A 280 6.38 -17.17 -0.62
C LEU A 280 6.97 -17.38 -2.02
N ARG A 281 6.60 -18.45 -2.74
CA ARG A 281 6.99 -18.62 -4.15
C ARG A 281 6.45 -17.50 -5.05
N LYS A 282 5.25 -16.95 -4.76
CA LYS A 282 4.73 -15.80 -5.51
C LYS A 282 5.60 -14.56 -5.29
N THR A 283 6.12 -14.36 -4.08
CA THR A 283 7.02 -13.24 -3.81
C THR A 283 8.32 -13.35 -4.59
N MET A 284 8.85 -14.56 -4.75
CA MET A 284 10.06 -14.80 -5.56
C MET A 284 9.82 -14.50 -7.05
N ILE A 285 8.63 -14.80 -7.58
CA ILE A 285 8.25 -14.43 -8.95
C ILE A 285 8.29 -12.89 -9.11
N ALA A 286 7.78 -12.14 -8.15
CA ALA A 286 7.84 -10.69 -8.17
C ALA A 286 9.29 -10.15 -8.08
N VAL A 287 10.14 -10.77 -7.26
CA VAL A 287 11.59 -10.45 -7.20
C VAL A 287 12.24 -10.64 -8.57
N HIS A 288 12.00 -11.77 -9.24
CA HIS A 288 12.54 -12.01 -10.58
C HIS A 288 12.00 -11.03 -11.64
N SER A 289 10.71 -10.67 -11.55
CA SER A 289 10.11 -9.66 -12.42
C SER A 289 10.77 -8.30 -12.22
N CYS A 290 11.04 -7.95 -10.96
CA CYS A 290 11.74 -6.72 -10.58
C CYS A 290 13.17 -6.69 -11.17
N LEU A 291 13.93 -7.76 -11.04
CA LEU A 291 15.27 -7.92 -11.63
C LEU A 291 15.24 -7.78 -13.16
N LYS A 292 14.29 -8.47 -13.79
CA LYS A 292 14.12 -8.45 -15.26
C LYS A 292 13.82 -7.04 -15.77
N ASP A 293 12.91 -6.33 -15.14
CA ASP A 293 12.52 -4.97 -15.52
C ASP A 293 13.68 -3.96 -15.36
N ALA A 294 14.47 -4.10 -14.31
CA ALA A 294 15.68 -3.32 -14.10
C ALA A 294 16.85 -3.76 -14.98
N MET A 295 16.71 -4.88 -15.72
CA MET A 295 17.79 -5.52 -16.50
C MET A 295 19.00 -5.89 -15.64
N PHE A 296 18.78 -6.32 -14.40
CA PHE A 296 19.83 -6.79 -13.49
C PHE A 296 19.81 -8.31 -13.34
N LEU A 297 20.99 -8.88 -13.17
CA LEU A 297 21.14 -10.26 -12.75
C LEU A 297 21.23 -10.31 -11.21
N PRO A 298 20.86 -11.42 -10.54
CA PRO A 298 20.99 -11.53 -9.07
C PRO A 298 22.35 -11.11 -8.55
N LYS A 299 23.45 -11.53 -9.18
CA LYS A 299 24.83 -11.18 -8.83
C LYS A 299 25.19 -9.68 -8.93
N ALA A 300 24.34 -8.86 -9.54
CA ALA A 300 24.52 -7.41 -9.63
C ALA A 300 23.93 -6.68 -8.41
N ILE A 301 23.23 -7.40 -7.54
CA ILE A 301 22.67 -6.86 -6.31
C ILE A 301 23.73 -6.95 -5.21
N ASP A 302 23.95 -5.84 -4.51
CA ASP A 302 24.93 -5.77 -3.45
C ASP A 302 24.35 -6.19 -2.09
N LYS A 303 23.04 -5.92 -1.87
CA LYS A 303 22.35 -6.21 -0.61
C LYS A 303 20.87 -6.51 -0.80
N ILE A 304 20.31 -7.28 0.14
CA ILE A 304 18.87 -7.49 0.31
C ILE A 304 18.49 -6.93 1.69
N ILE A 305 17.53 -5.99 1.72
CA ILE A 305 17.00 -5.43 2.96
C ILE A 305 15.60 -5.98 3.16
N LEU A 306 15.38 -6.57 4.33
CA LEU A 306 14.09 -7.09 4.76
C LEU A 306 13.30 -6.00 5.49
N VAL A 307 12.06 -5.78 5.04
CA VAL A 307 11.11 -4.82 5.60
C VAL A 307 9.79 -5.54 5.92
N GLY A 308 9.06 -5.07 6.93
CA GLY A 308 7.80 -5.65 7.37
C GLY A 308 7.95 -6.87 8.28
N GLY A 309 7.05 -6.99 9.25
CA GLY A 309 7.14 -7.98 10.31
C GLY A 309 7.09 -9.44 9.87
N SER A 310 6.47 -9.73 8.71
CA SER A 310 6.35 -11.10 8.17
C SER A 310 7.68 -11.64 7.62
N THR A 311 8.65 -10.77 7.34
CA THR A 311 10.02 -11.17 6.93
C THR A 311 10.80 -11.85 8.06
N ARG A 312 10.33 -11.75 9.31
CA ARG A 312 10.90 -12.46 10.46
C ARG A 312 10.72 -13.99 10.38
N THR A 313 9.87 -14.47 9.47
CA THR A 313 9.72 -15.91 9.19
C THR A 313 11.00 -16.45 8.57
N PRO A 314 11.70 -17.44 9.20
CA PRO A 314 13.03 -17.87 8.75
C PRO A 314 13.09 -18.40 7.32
N LEU A 315 11.98 -18.96 6.83
CA LEU A 315 11.87 -19.43 5.45
C LEU A 315 12.07 -18.30 4.43
N VAL A 316 11.69 -17.07 4.75
CA VAL A 316 11.85 -15.91 3.84
C VAL A 316 13.34 -15.66 3.56
N ALA A 317 14.15 -15.56 4.60
CA ALA A 317 15.59 -15.32 4.46
C ALA A 317 16.27 -16.49 3.70
N ARG A 318 15.94 -17.75 4.06
CA ARG A 318 16.48 -18.91 3.36
C ARG A 318 16.14 -18.96 1.88
N MET A 319 14.87 -18.71 1.52
CA MET A 319 14.47 -18.71 0.11
C MET A 319 15.16 -17.61 -0.71
N LEU A 320 15.35 -16.43 -0.13
CA LEU A 320 16.09 -15.34 -0.78
C LEU A 320 17.57 -15.69 -0.93
N GLU A 321 18.21 -16.23 0.11
CA GLU A 321 19.61 -16.65 0.06
C GLU A 321 19.84 -17.76 -0.96
N ASP A 322 18.97 -18.79 -0.97
CA ASP A 322 19.05 -19.91 -1.92
C ASP A 322 18.91 -19.45 -3.37
N ASP A 323 18.04 -18.46 -3.64
CA ASP A 323 17.72 -18.00 -4.99
C ASP A 323 18.68 -16.92 -5.49
N MET A 324 19.05 -15.97 -4.63
CA MET A 324 19.86 -14.81 -4.98
C MET A 324 21.36 -15.01 -4.73
N GLY A 325 21.72 -15.97 -3.88
CA GLY A 325 23.10 -16.18 -3.41
C GLY A 325 23.62 -15.07 -2.50
N ILE A 326 22.71 -14.31 -1.86
CA ILE A 326 23.03 -13.17 -1.00
C ILE A 326 22.26 -13.34 0.31
N GLU A 327 22.96 -13.32 1.44
CA GLU A 327 22.34 -13.33 2.76
C GLU A 327 21.58 -12.01 2.99
N PRO A 328 20.28 -12.05 3.32
CA PRO A 328 19.51 -10.84 3.62
C PRO A 328 19.99 -10.13 4.90
N HIS A 329 20.01 -8.81 4.90
CA HIS A 329 20.45 -7.98 6.02
C HIS A 329 19.32 -7.65 7.00
N HIS A 330 19.63 -7.76 8.31
CA HIS A 330 18.73 -7.48 9.44
C HIS A 330 19.24 -6.30 10.31
N GLU A 331 20.09 -5.42 9.78
CA GLU A 331 20.76 -4.36 10.55
C GLU A 331 19.82 -3.29 11.10
N ILE A 332 18.66 -3.09 10.48
CA ILE A 332 17.65 -2.10 10.88
C ILE A 332 16.36 -2.83 11.25
N ASN A 333 15.67 -2.32 12.29
CA ASN A 333 14.37 -2.87 12.65
C ASN A 333 13.39 -2.76 11.48
N PRO A 334 12.94 -3.90 10.91
CA PRO A 334 12.11 -3.93 9.71
C PRO A 334 10.72 -3.30 9.91
N ASP A 335 10.29 -3.14 11.17
CA ASP A 335 9.00 -2.54 11.49
C ASP A 335 9.05 -1.01 11.53
N LEU A 336 10.23 -0.38 11.75
CA LEU A 336 10.36 1.06 12.00
C LEU A 336 10.98 1.85 10.86
N ILE A 337 11.71 1.19 9.95
CA ILE A 337 12.52 1.82 8.91
C ILE A 337 11.70 2.70 7.97
N VAL A 338 10.46 2.29 7.68
CA VAL A 338 9.55 2.97 6.74
C VAL A 338 9.12 4.33 7.30
N ALA A 339 8.64 4.38 8.54
CA ALA A 339 8.26 5.64 9.20
C ALA A 339 9.46 6.60 9.33
N MET A 340 10.66 6.06 9.63
CA MET A 340 11.89 6.84 9.72
C MET A 340 12.26 7.48 8.38
N GLY A 341 12.15 6.73 7.27
CA GLY A 341 12.41 7.26 5.93
C GLY A 341 11.40 8.33 5.50
N ALA A 342 10.12 8.12 5.82
CA ALA A 342 9.09 9.12 5.61
C ALA A 342 9.38 10.44 6.36
N ALA A 343 9.91 10.36 7.59
CA ALA A 343 10.32 11.54 8.36
C ALA A 343 11.54 12.25 7.73
N ILE A 344 12.51 11.52 7.18
CA ILE A 344 13.64 12.08 6.43
C ILE A 344 13.11 12.86 5.22
N GLN A 345 12.17 12.28 4.46
CA GLN A 345 11.54 12.95 3.33
C GLN A 345 10.79 14.22 3.76
N GLY A 346 10.04 14.15 4.86
CA GLY A 346 9.33 15.32 5.43
C GLY A 346 10.28 16.44 5.80
N ALA A 347 11.41 16.11 6.41
CA ALA A 347 12.45 17.07 6.77
C ALA A 347 13.08 17.72 5.52
N ALA A 348 13.37 16.95 4.47
CA ALA A 348 13.86 17.49 3.18
C ALA A 348 12.89 18.54 2.62
N MET A 349 11.58 18.23 2.65
CA MET A 349 10.53 19.15 2.17
C MET A 349 10.39 20.41 3.05
N SER A 350 10.76 20.36 4.34
CA SER A 350 10.79 21.52 5.22
C SER A 350 12.03 22.40 5.05
N GLY A 351 12.95 22.02 4.14
CA GLY A 351 14.19 22.75 3.87
C GLY A 351 15.36 22.34 4.77
N ALA A 352 15.24 21.24 5.52
CA ALA A 352 16.38 20.67 6.21
C ALA A 352 17.40 20.16 5.19
N LYS A 353 18.69 20.33 5.49
CA LYS A 353 19.77 19.77 4.66
C LYS A 353 19.80 18.24 4.85
N THR A 354 18.97 17.54 4.10
CA THR A 354 19.07 16.09 3.95
C THR A 354 20.02 15.79 2.80
N LYS A 355 20.86 14.76 2.96
CA LYS A 355 21.84 14.38 1.92
C LYS A 355 21.20 13.60 0.75
N ALA A 356 19.95 13.12 0.91
CA ALA A 356 19.31 12.23 -0.06
C ALA A 356 18.35 12.98 -0.98
N ILE A 357 18.49 12.73 -2.28
CA ILE A 357 17.54 13.11 -3.34
C ILE A 357 16.83 11.84 -3.78
N LEU A 358 15.51 11.87 -3.75
CA LEU A 358 14.67 10.74 -4.14
C LEU A 358 14.20 10.86 -5.58
N VAL A 359 14.38 9.80 -6.36
CA VAL A 359 13.76 9.58 -7.67
C VAL A 359 12.91 8.31 -7.57
N ASP A 360 11.60 8.50 -7.49
CA ASP A 360 10.63 7.40 -7.42
C ASP A 360 10.05 7.08 -8.81
N ILE A 361 9.34 5.98 -8.96
CA ILE A 361 8.77 5.50 -10.23
C ILE A 361 7.28 5.20 -10.10
N THR A 362 6.57 5.14 -11.24
CA THR A 362 5.24 4.52 -11.30
C THR A 362 5.36 3.01 -11.52
N PRO A 363 4.71 2.14 -10.70
CA PRO A 363 4.78 0.69 -10.91
C PRO A 363 3.87 0.22 -12.06
N TYR A 364 3.03 1.10 -12.58
CA TYR A 364 2.01 0.76 -13.57
C TYR A 364 2.17 1.54 -14.88
N THR A 365 1.73 0.91 -15.96
CA THR A 365 1.50 1.56 -17.26
C THR A 365 0.13 2.21 -17.25
N PHE A 366 0.04 3.46 -17.73
CA PHE A 366 -1.21 4.20 -17.95
C PHE A 366 -1.41 4.45 -19.42
N GLY A 367 -2.64 4.27 -19.88
CA GLY A 367 -2.98 4.46 -21.28
C GLY A 367 -4.48 4.65 -21.49
N THR A 368 -4.87 4.63 -22.75
CA THR A 368 -6.25 4.88 -23.19
C THR A 368 -6.73 3.80 -24.16
N ARG A 369 -8.06 3.69 -24.27
CA ARG A 369 -8.73 2.88 -25.28
C ARG A 369 -8.71 3.61 -26.63
N ALA A 370 -8.46 2.88 -27.70
CA ALA A 370 -8.51 3.39 -29.06
C ALA A 370 -9.09 2.35 -30.04
N ILE A 371 -9.47 2.83 -31.22
CA ILE A 371 -9.77 1.97 -32.36
C ILE A 371 -8.46 1.62 -33.07
N GLY A 372 -8.23 0.34 -33.28
CA GLY A 372 -7.01 -0.15 -33.91
C GLY A 372 -7.10 -1.61 -34.31
N GLU A 373 -6.00 -2.14 -34.83
CA GLU A 373 -5.90 -3.54 -35.23
C GLU A 373 -5.34 -4.40 -34.07
N TYR A 374 -6.01 -5.50 -33.76
CA TYR A 374 -5.55 -6.52 -32.84
C TYR A 374 -5.75 -7.91 -33.47
N GLN A 375 -4.67 -8.69 -33.56
CA GLN A 375 -4.64 -10.02 -34.19
C GLN A 375 -5.27 -10.06 -35.60
N GLY A 376 -5.01 -9.05 -36.44
CA GLY A 376 -5.50 -8.96 -37.81
C GLY A 376 -6.96 -8.51 -37.94
N ARG A 377 -7.60 -8.01 -36.86
CA ARG A 377 -8.99 -7.52 -36.86
C ARG A 377 -9.07 -6.11 -36.27
N MET A 378 -9.86 -5.27 -36.92
CA MET A 378 -10.19 -3.95 -36.35
C MET A 378 -11.08 -4.11 -35.13
N THR A 379 -10.71 -3.47 -34.03
CA THR A 379 -11.47 -3.43 -32.79
C THR A 379 -11.45 -2.02 -32.20
N SER A 380 -12.45 -1.70 -31.38
CA SER A 380 -12.53 -0.46 -30.61
C SER A 380 -11.97 -0.63 -29.19
N ASP A 381 -11.22 -1.69 -28.93
CA ASP A 381 -10.78 -2.06 -27.59
C ASP A 381 -9.24 -2.18 -27.49
N VAL A 382 -8.49 -1.59 -28.41
CA VAL A 382 -7.03 -1.59 -28.34
C VAL A 382 -6.59 -0.70 -27.17
N TYR A 383 -5.69 -1.21 -26.34
CA TYR A 383 -5.02 -0.42 -25.32
C TYR A 383 -3.79 0.26 -25.89
N VAL A 384 -3.73 1.58 -25.78
CA VAL A 384 -2.59 2.40 -26.19
C VAL A 384 -1.87 2.91 -24.94
N PRO A 385 -0.70 2.36 -24.58
CA PRO A 385 0.09 2.80 -23.44
C PRO A 385 0.71 4.18 -23.71
N VAL A 386 0.57 5.11 -22.77
CA VAL A 386 1.11 6.49 -22.85
C VAL A 386 2.25 6.67 -21.86
N ILE A 387 2.03 6.40 -20.57
CA ILE A 387 3.09 6.36 -19.56
C ILE A 387 3.37 4.90 -19.23
N LYS A 388 4.61 4.47 -19.44
CA LYS A 388 5.02 3.09 -19.17
C LYS A 388 5.39 2.92 -17.69
N ARG A 389 5.15 1.73 -17.14
CA ARG A 389 5.65 1.34 -15.81
C ARG A 389 7.14 1.58 -15.68
N ASN A 390 7.60 1.78 -14.48
CA ASN A 390 8.97 2.12 -14.11
C ASN A 390 9.45 3.48 -14.70
N SER A 391 8.52 4.35 -15.15
CA SER A 391 8.86 5.73 -15.49
C SER A 391 9.10 6.55 -14.22
N ALA A 392 10.20 7.32 -14.18
CA ALA A 392 10.54 8.18 -13.04
C ALA A 392 9.48 9.28 -12.85
N LEU A 393 9.11 9.55 -11.59
CA LEU A 393 8.15 10.56 -11.20
C LEU A 393 8.84 11.90 -10.84
N PRO A 394 8.26 13.06 -11.20
CA PRO A 394 7.03 13.22 -11.99
C PRO A 394 7.28 12.95 -13.49
N VAL A 395 6.25 12.53 -14.21
CA VAL A 395 6.33 12.27 -15.64
C VAL A 395 5.11 12.79 -16.39
N GLY A 396 5.33 13.38 -17.57
CA GLY A 396 4.29 13.76 -18.51
C GLY A 396 4.59 13.18 -19.89
N LYS A 397 3.58 12.61 -20.55
CA LYS A 397 3.65 12.06 -21.89
C LYS A 397 2.44 12.46 -22.71
N GLU A 398 2.70 12.72 -23.98
CA GLU A 398 1.68 13.08 -24.94
C GLU A 398 1.59 12.04 -26.05
N GLU A 399 0.34 11.74 -26.47
CA GLU A 399 0.05 10.83 -27.58
C GLU A 399 -0.99 11.46 -28.50
N LEU A 400 -0.87 11.20 -29.81
CA LEU A 400 -1.74 11.78 -30.85
C LEU A 400 -2.82 10.77 -31.27
N PHE A 401 -4.06 11.22 -31.21
CA PHE A 401 -5.23 10.49 -31.68
C PHE A 401 -5.96 11.27 -32.78
N TYR A 402 -6.86 10.61 -33.46
CA TYR A 402 -7.59 11.19 -34.61
C TYR A 402 -9.09 10.93 -34.46
N THR A 403 -9.91 11.87 -34.95
CA THR A 403 -11.36 11.62 -35.10
C THR A 403 -11.60 10.57 -36.19
N ASN A 404 -12.61 9.72 -35.97
CA ASN A 404 -12.88 8.55 -36.83
C ASN A 404 -13.82 8.84 -37.99
N TYR A 405 -14.63 9.91 -37.91
CA TYR A 405 -15.61 10.28 -38.92
C TYR A 405 -15.73 11.80 -39.07
N ASP A 406 -16.31 12.21 -40.19
CA ASP A 406 -16.49 13.62 -40.52
C ASP A 406 -17.44 14.30 -39.52
N ASN A 407 -17.10 15.53 -39.11
CA ASN A 407 -17.85 16.34 -38.15
C ASN A 407 -18.05 15.66 -36.77
N GLN A 408 -17.14 14.83 -36.34
CA GLN A 408 -17.15 14.29 -34.97
C GLN A 408 -16.91 15.42 -33.97
N GLN A 409 -17.89 15.72 -33.14
CA GLN A 409 -17.86 16.84 -32.20
C GLN A 409 -17.56 16.42 -30.76
N ASP A 410 -17.73 15.14 -30.46
CA ASP A 410 -17.54 14.62 -29.11
C ASP A 410 -16.60 13.39 -29.11
N ILE A 411 -15.73 13.30 -28.11
CA ILE A 411 -14.86 12.15 -27.89
C ILE A 411 -14.96 11.74 -26.42
N LEU A 412 -15.18 10.45 -26.19
CA LEU A 412 -15.02 9.85 -24.88
C LEU A 412 -13.55 9.45 -24.71
N VAL A 413 -12.90 10.00 -23.70
CA VAL A 413 -11.56 9.59 -23.26
C VAL A 413 -11.73 8.64 -22.11
N GLU A 414 -11.21 7.43 -22.24
CA GLU A 414 -11.23 6.39 -21.22
C GLU A 414 -9.82 6.02 -20.84
N ILE A 415 -9.49 6.05 -19.56
CA ILE A 415 -8.15 5.80 -19.04
C ILE A 415 -8.13 4.47 -18.29
N PHE A 416 -7.08 3.73 -18.55
CA PHE A 416 -6.84 2.40 -17.98
C PHE A 416 -5.42 2.30 -17.43
N GLN A 417 -5.25 1.37 -16.49
CA GLN A 417 -3.99 1.02 -15.84
C GLN A 417 -3.72 -0.47 -16.03
N GLY A 418 -2.56 -0.83 -16.57
CA GLY A 418 -2.14 -2.21 -16.80
C GLY A 418 -1.28 -2.36 -18.05
N ASP A 419 -0.92 -3.60 -18.38
CA ASP A 419 -0.01 -3.94 -19.50
C ASP A 419 -0.65 -4.88 -20.54
N GLU A 420 -1.95 -5.20 -20.40
CA GLU A 420 -2.66 -6.08 -21.33
C GLU A 420 -2.96 -5.35 -22.65
N PRO A 421 -2.96 -6.06 -23.79
CA PRO A 421 -3.12 -5.43 -25.10
C PRO A 421 -4.53 -4.90 -25.39
N LEU A 422 -5.55 -5.40 -24.68
CA LEU A 422 -6.93 -4.94 -24.78
C LEU A 422 -7.29 -4.06 -23.58
N ALA A 423 -7.96 -2.94 -23.81
CA ALA A 423 -8.33 -2.01 -22.76
C ALA A 423 -9.27 -2.64 -21.71
N SER A 424 -10.20 -3.50 -22.16
CA SER A 424 -11.13 -4.22 -21.27
C SER A 424 -10.46 -5.23 -20.33
N GLU A 425 -9.23 -5.63 -20.59
CA GLU A 425 -8.43 -6.54 -19.74
C GLU A 425 -7.59 -5.78 -18.70
N ASN A 426 -7.56 -4.44 -18.78
CA ASN A 426 -6.86 -3.57 -17.86
C ASN A 426 -7.82 -2.94 -16.84
N ILE A 427 -7.27 -2.39 -15.76
CA ILE A 427 -8.04 -1.72 -14.70
C ILE A 427 -8.55 -0.38 -15.23
N PHE A 428 -9.87 -0.19 -15.25
CA PHE A 428 -10.51 1.06 -15.63
C PHE A 428 -10.32 2.12 -14.53
N ILE A 429 -9.64 3.23 -14.85
CA ILE A 429 -9.39 4.34 -13.92
C ILE A 429 -10.52 5.36 -13.98
N GLY A 430 -10.93 5.75 -15.18
CA GLY A 430 -11.96 6.75 -15.32
C GLY A 430 -12.16 7.22 -16.75
N ASN A 431 -13.15 8.09 -16.94
CA ASN A 431 -13.43 8.67 -18.25
C ASN A 431 -13.92 10.12 -18.15
N PHE A 432 -13.85 10.82 -19.27
CA PHE A 432 -14.49 12.11 -19.46
C PHE A 432 -14.77 12.38 -20.94
N TRP A 433 -15.71 13.27 -21.20
CA TRP A 433 -16.01 13.74 -22.56
C TRP A 433 -15.30 15.04 -22.86
N ILE A 434 -14.67 15.14 -24.02
CA ILE A 434 -14.35 16.41 -24.66
C ILE A 434 -15.46 16.67 -25.71
N LYS A 435 -16.16 17.80 -25.60
CA LYS A 435 -17.32 18.14 -26.42
C LYS A 435 -17.09 19.45 -27.14
N GLY A 436 -17.75 19.61 -28.31
CA GLY A 436 -17.71 20.84 -29.08
C GLY A 436 -16.45 20.99 -29.91
N LEU A 437 -15.86 19.86 -30.35
CA LEU A 437 -14.79 19.88 -31.35
C LEU A 437 -15.22 20.58 -32.63
N SER A 438 -14.26 21.14 -33.34
CA SER A 438 -14.50 21.79 -34.63
C SER A 438 -15.09 20.81 -35.65
N LYS A 439 -16.00 21.31 -36.51
CA LYS A 439 -16.51 20.55 -37.65
C LYS A 439 -15.39 20.38 -38.69
N ALA A 440 -14.76 19.22 -38.69
CA ALA A 440 -13.68 18.87 -39.56
C ALA A 440 -13.93 17.50 -40.22
N LYS A 441 -13.18 17.17 -41.26
CA LYS A 441 -13.13 15.81 -41.81
C LYS A 441 -12.52 14.86 -40.78
N ALA A 442 -12.79 13.57 -40.92
CA ALA A 442 -12.10 12.51 -40.21
C ALA A 442 -10.58 12.73 -40.24
N GLY A 443 -9.90 12.44 -39.14
CA GLY A 443 -8.47 12.72 -38.98
C GLY A 443 -8.15 14.03 -38.26
N ASN A 444 -9.12 14.74 -37.68
CA ASN A 444 -8.87 15.88 -36.81
C ASN A 444 -8.04 15.44 -35.58
N LEU A 445 -6.95 16.18 -35.32
CA LEU A 445 -5.92 15.81 -34.35
C LEU A 445 -6.33 16.13 -32.90
N ILE A 446 -6.29 15.12 -32.07
CA ILE A 446 -6.51 15.22 -30.63
C ILE A 446 -5.24 14.82 -29.88
N LEU A 447 -4.67 15.74 -29.12
CA LEU A 447 -3.55 15.50 -28.27
C LEU A 447 -4.02 15.05 -26.89
N LEU A 448 -3.63 13.86 -26.46
CA LEU A 448 -3.88 13.34 -25.14
C LEU A 448 -2.60 13.42 -24.33
N ASN A 449 -2.60 14.22 -23.26
CA ASN A 449 -1.48 14.35 -22.32
C ASN A 449 -1.86 13.67 -20.99
N LEU A 450 -1.03 12.76 -20.53
CA LEU A 450 -1.09 12.14 -19.22
C LEU A 450 0.08 12.64 -18.38
N GLU A 451 -0.21 13.12 -17.18
CA GLU A 451 0.78 13.60 -16.22
C GLU A 451 0.61 12.87 -14.89
N LEU A 452 1.67 12.25 -14.39
CA LEU A 452 1.75 11.76 -13.02
C LEU A 452 2.60 12.74 -12.19
N ASP A 453 2.05 13.20 -11.08
CA ASP A 453 2.80 14.03 -10.15
C ASP A 453 3.79 13.21 -9.29
N VAL A 454 4.50 13.87 -8.39
CA VAL A 454 5.45 13.22 -7.47
C VAL A 454 4.78 12.23 -6.50
N ASN A 455 3.47 12.26 -6.35
CA ASN A 455 2.68 11.34 -5.52
C ASN A 455 2.09 10.19 -6.33
N GLY A 456 2.32 10.18 -7.66
CA GLY A 456 1.72 9.22 -8.59
C GLY A 456 0.26 9.50 -8.92
N ILE A 457 -0.24 10.72 -8.68
CA ILE A 457 -1.61 11.12 -8.98
C ILE A 457 -1.71 11.50 -10.45
N LEU A 458 -2.69 10.90 -11.15
CA LEU A 458 -2.87 11.04 -12.57
C LEU A 458 -3.74 12.25 -12.93
N LYS A 459 -3.22 13.11 -13.80
CA LYS A 459 -3.93 14.19 -14.46
C LYS A 459 -3.95 13.95 -15.96
N VAL A 460 -5.11 14.09 -16.58
CA VAL A 460 -5.31 13.85 -18.02
C VAL A 460 -5.86 15.08 -18.69
N THR A 461 -5.23 15.47 -19.80
CA THR A 461 -5.68 16.59 -20.63
C THR A 461 -5.88 16.11 -22.06
N ALA A 462 -7.10 16.26 -22.60
CA ALA A 462 -7.37 16.07 -24.02
C ALA A 462 -7.54 17.43 -24.69
N LYS A 463 -6.84 17.67 -25.81
CA LYS A 463 -6.80 18.95 -26.52
C LYS A 463 -6.96 18.77 -28.02
N GLU A 464 -7.91 19.46 -28.61
CA GLU A 464 -8.00 19.60 -30.06
C GLU A 464 -6.88 20.50 -30.57
N LYS A 465 -6.03 20.00 -31.49
CA LYS A 465 -4.86 20.72 -31.96
C LYS A 465 -5.24 21.92 -32.82
N ALA A 466 -6.32 21.84 -33.60
CA ALA A 466 -6.75 22.88 -34.53
C ALA A 466 -7.27 24.14 -33.84
N THR A 467 -8.06 24.01 -32.79
CA THR A 467 -8.72 25.13 -32.10
C THR A 467 -8.10 25.47 -30.76
N GLY A 468 -7.35 24.54 -30.18
CA GLY A 468 -6.85 24.66 -28.83
C GLY A 468 -7.89 24.33 -27.74
N LEU A 469 -9.12 23.91 -28.11
CA LEU A 469 -10.13 23.43 -27.17
C LEU A 469 -9.55 22.30 -26.32
N ALA A 470 -9.56 22.45 -25.01
CA ALA A 470 -8.99 21.47 -24.11
C ALA A 470 -9.90 21.19 -22.92
N ARG A 471 -9.86 19.96 -22.42
CA ARG A 471 -10.43 19.57 -21.14
C ARG A 471 -9.41 18.81 -20.31
N THR A 472 -9.21 19.27 -19.10
CA THR A 472 -8.30 18.65 -18.14
C THR A 472 -9.11 18.07 -17.00
N VAL A 473 -8.77 16.84 -16.60
CA VAL A 473 -9.40 16.14 -15.47
C VAL A 473 -8.30 15.50 -14.63
N THR A 474 -8.30 15.74 -13.32
CA THR A 474 -7.57 14.89 -12.39
C THR A 474 -8.38 13.61 -12.23
N MET A 475 -7.76 12.47 -12.48
CA MET A 475 -8.43 11.19 -12.31
C MET A 475 -8.51 10.90 -10.82
N ASP A 476 -9.68 11.20 -10.25
CA ASP A 476 -10.03 10.88 -8.89
C ASP A 476 -10.97 9.67 -8.91
N THR A 477 -10.41 8.49 -8.77
CA THR A 477 -11.16 7.23 -8.78
C THR A 477 -11.94 7.03 -7.48
N ALA A 478 -11.55 7.69 -6.39
CA ALA A 478 -12.25 7.61 -5.10
C ALA A 478 -13.62 8.29 -5.13
N ASN A 479 -13.79 9.37 -5.93
CA ASN A 479 -15.00 10.22 -5.93
C ASN A 479 -16.09 9.86 -6.98
N LYS A 480 -15.96 8.78 -7.75
CA LYS A 480 -17.00 8.39 -8.71
C LYS A 480 -18.07 7.50 -8.08
N GLY A 481 -19.02 8.08 -7.34
CA GLY A 481 -20.23 7.36 -7.03
C GLY A 481 -21.02 7.70 -5.78
N THR A 482 -20.44 8.39 -4.82
CA THR A 482 -21.21 9.00 -3.73
C THR A 482 -20.70 10.43 -3.60
N GLY A 483 -21.54 11.40 -4.03
CA GLY A 483 -21.24 12.83 -3.87
C GLY A 483 -21.22 13.29 -2.40
N THR A 484 -20.69 12.50 -1.52
CA THR A 484 -20.40 12.89 -0.14
C THR A 484 -19.17 13.76 -0.15
N ASN A 485 -19.40 15.03 0.02
CA ASN A 485 -18.38 16.06 0.14
C ASN A 485 -17.46 15.75 1.34
N LEU A 486 -16.16 16.04 1.24
CA LEU A 486 -15.18 15.96 2.34
C LEU A 486 -15.68 16.63 3.63
N GLU A 487 -16.51 17.68 3.51
CA GLU A 487 -17.17 18.34 4.64
C GLU A 487 -18.22 17.46 5.33
N GLU A 488 -18.98 16.65 4.58
CA GLU A 488 -19.94 15.68 5.15
C GLU A 488 -19.22 14.54 5.85
N LYS A 489 -18.14 14.00 5.26
CA LYS A 489 -17.32 12.98 5.90
C LYS A 489 -16.69 13.49 7.21
N ARG A 490 -16.22 14.76 7.25
CA ARG A 490 -15.71 15.39 8.48
C ARG A 490 -16.76 15.53 9.58
N SER A 491 -18.03 15.70 9.24
CA SER A 491 -19.11 15.79 10.23
C SER A 491 -19.49 14.42 10.83
N ASN A 492 -19.10 13.32 10.20
CA ASN A 492 -19.33 11.95 10.68
C ASN A 492 -18.23 11.44 11.61
N ILE A 493 -17.04 12.05 11.55
CA ILE A 493 -15.86 11.78 12.38
C ILE A 493 -15.90 12.64 13.65
#